data_6502d59dbca671e9524e02084a9294f6
#
_entry.id   6502d59dbca671e9524e02084a9294f6
#
_cell.length_a   1.000
_cell.length_b   1.000
_cell.length_c   1.000
_cell.angle_alpha   90.00
_cell.angle_beta   90.00
_cell.angle_gamma   90.00
#
_symmetry.space_group_name_H-M   'P 1'
#
loop_
_entity.id
_entity.type
_entity.pdbx_description
1 polymer ?
#
loop_
_entity_poly.entity_id
_entity_poly.type
_entity_poly.pdbx_seq_one_letter_code
_entity_poly.pdbx_strand_id
1 'polypeptide(L)'
;MKKYNVQNYVRYKKDLEQCLKKIDCKDWSDCTRNELIIKFMPLVENLARKFATSQQASGCMSINDLIQEGNAGLTHAVDRIDKERLLESEDQEKTIKSFLAKRIKGAIRRGIDINRGDMRIPEHKLNEIRKNFGKDKKMVAMFFNSIFLSIDDKPKDENNWAYQIPDESEPYNQGL
;
A
#
# COMPACT_ATOMS: atom_id res chain seq x y z
N MET A 1 -15.78 3.72 9.66
CA MET A 1 -14.43 3.27 9.24
C MET A 1 -13.38 4.37 9.16
N LYS A 2 -13.65 5.51 8.52
CA LYS A 2 -12.64 6.60 8.37
C LYS A 2 -12.07 7.16 9.67
N LYS A 3 -12.83 7.23 10.75
CA LYS A 3 -12.42 7.84 12.03
C LYS A 3 -11.33 7.04 12.77
N TYR A 4 -11.41 5.71 12.78
CA TYR A 4 -10.39 4.85 13.40
C TYR A 4 -9.04 4.89 12.67
N ASN A 5 -9.05 4.96 11.35
CA ASN A 5 -7.83 5.04 10.54
C ASN A 5 -7.05 6.32 10.79
N VAL A 6 -7.75 7.46 10.98
CA VAL A 6 -7.10 8.74 11.27
C VAL A 6 -6.47 8.74 12.66
N GLN A 7 -7.15 8.22 13.67
CA GLN A 7 -6.61 8.14 15.04
C GLN A 7 -5.37 7.26 15.11
N ASN A 8 -5.40 6.09 14.48
CA ASN A 8 -4.25 5.18 14.43
C ASN A 8 -3.06 5.81 13.69
N TYR A 9 -3.31 6.55 12.62
CA TYR A 9 -2.27 7.25 11.89
C TYR A 9 -1.63 8.39 12.73
N VAL A 10 -2.44 9.16 13.46
CA VAL A 10 -1.93 10.20 14.37
C VAL A 10 -1.09 9.60 15.50
N ARG A 11 -1.53 8.47 16.06
CA ARG A 11 -0.78 7.73 17.07
C ARG A 11 0.55 7.24 16.52
N TYR A 12 0.54 6.60 15.37
CA TYR A 12 1.76 6.15 14.69
C TYR A 12 2.77 7.28 14.51
N LYS A 13 2.32 8.47 14.08
CA LYS A 13 3.20 9.64 13.92
C LYS A 13 3.86 10.08 15.23
N LYS A 14 3.07 10.15 16.30
CA LYS A 14 3.59 10.53 17.63
C LYS A 14 4.64 9.53 18.11
N ASP A 15 4.35 8.24 17.98
CA ASP A 15 5.27 7.18 18.39
C ASP A 15 6.57 7.23 17.56
N LEU A 16 6.45 7.44 16.25
CA LEU A 16 7.61 7.60 15.36
C LEU A 16 8.47 8.80 15.72
N GLU A 17 7.87 9.97 16.00
CA GLU A 17 8.59 11.18 16.43
C GLU A 17 9.34 10.96 17.74
N GLN A 18 8.74 10.22 18.68
CA GLN A 18 9.41 9.87 19.94
C GLN A 18 10.60 8.92 19.71
N CYS A 19 10.46 7.96 18.82
CA CYS A 19 11.54 7.04 18.47
C CYS A 19 12.69 7.77 17.77
N LEU A 20 12.38 8.69 16.84
CA LEU A 20 13.39 9.49 16.13
C LEU A 20 14.22 10.38 17.06
N LYS A 21 13.60 10.92 18.12
CA LYS A 21 14.31 11.73 19.13
C LYS A 21 15.33 10.94 19.97
N LYS A 22 15.18 9.61 20.02
CA LYS A 22 16.08 8.72 20.78
C LYS A 22 17.28 8.24 19.96
N ILE A 23 17.32 8.56 18.67
CA ILE A 23 18.40 8.13 17.77
C ILE A 23 19.51 9.19 17.79
N ASP A 24 20.69 8.80 18.27
CA ASP A 24 21.86 9.69 18.34
C ASP A 24 22.81 9.56 17.16
N CYS A 25 22.62 8.55 16.28
CA CYS A 25 23.51 8.35 15.15
C CYS A 25 23.34 9.44 14.08
N LYS A 26 24.42 10.17 13.76
CA LYS A 26 24.44 11.22 12.75
C LYS A 26 24.50 10.63 11.35
N ASP A 27 25.45 9.74 11.12
CA ASP A 27 25.68 9.13 9.82
C ASP A 27 25.01 7.75 9.74
N TRP A 28 24.65 7.35 8.52
CA TRP A 28 24.01 6.04 8.28
C TRP A 28 24.95 4.86 8.59
N SER A 29 26.29 5.05 8.47
CA SER A 29 27.32 4.05 8.74
C SER A 29 27.40 3.68 10.21
N ASP A 30 27.13 4.64 11.10
CA ASP A 30 27.25 4.48 12.54
C ASP A 30 25.99 3.95 13.19
N CYS A 31 24.87 3.96 12.44
CA CYS A 31 23.60 3.48 12.95
C CYS A 31 23.57 1.95 13.03
N THR A 32 23.01 1.45 14.11
CA THR A 32 22.62 0.04 14.20
C THR A 32 21.52 -0.27 13.18
N ARG A 33 21.30 -1.54 12.87
CA ARG A 33 20.23 -1.98 11.95
C ARG A 33 18.86 -1.37 12.31
N ASN A 34 18.51 -1.39 13.59
CA ASN A 34 17.21 -0.89 14.06
C ASN A 34 17.09 0.64 13.97
N GLU A 35 18.13 1.35 14.35
CA GLU A 35 18.19 2.80 14.22
C GLU A 35 18.09 3.25 12.77
N LEU A 36 18.75 2.52 11.87
CA LEU A 36 18.68 2.78 10.44
C LEU A 36 17.25 2.61 9.91
N ILE A 37 16.55 1.56 10.33
CA ILE A 37 15.14 1.34 9.97
C ILE A 37 14.29 2.52 10.47
N ILE A 38 14.40 2.89 11.75
CA ILE A 38 13.61 3.97 12.32
C ILE A 38 13.92 5.31 11.64
N LYS A 39 15.18 5.59 11.35
CA LYS A 39 15.62 6.80 10.64
C LYS A 39 14.98 6.97 9.27
N PHE A 40 14.71 5.85 8.56
CA PHE A 40 14.10 5.86 7.23
C PHE A 40 12.57 5.60 7.21
N MET A 41 11.92 5.36 8.36
CA MET A 41 10.45 5.24 8.41
C MET A 41 9.70 6.47 7.88
N PRO A 42 10.15 7.73 8.07
CA PRO A 42 9.50 8.89 7.44
C PRO A 42 9.50 8.85 5.91
N LEU A 43 10.54 8.24 5.30
CA LEU A 43 10.57 8.02 3.85
C LEU A 43 9.47 7.06 3.41
N VAL A 44 9.19 6.01 4.20
CA VAL A 44 8.08 5.06 3.93
C VAL A 44 6.75 5.80 3.97
N GLU A 45 6.48 6.62 5.00
CA GLU A 45 5.26 7.41 5.12
C GLU A 45 5.05 8.30 3.88
N ASN A 46 6.08 9.04 3.47
CA ASN A 46 6.01 9.91 2.31
C ASN A 46 5.74 9.16 1.00
N LEU A 47 6.27 7.95 0.87
CA LEU A 47 6.03 7.11 -0.30
C LEU A 47 4.64 6.48 -0.25
N ALA A 48 4.18 5.98 0.92
CA ALA A 48 2.86 5.40 1.10
C ALA A 48 1.73 6.38 0.78
N ARG A 49 1.88 7.64 1.18
CA ARG A 49 0.91 8.70 0.84
C ARG A 49 0.66 8.85 -0.65
N LYS A 50 1.68 8.65 -1.49
CA LYS A 50 1.53 8.71 -2.95
C LYS A 50 0.65 7.60 -3.51
N PHE A 51 0.55 6.46 -2.81
CA PHE A 51 -0.33 5.35 -3.19
C PHE A 51 -1.73 5.47 -2.58
N ALA A 52 -1.88 6.23 -1.49
CA ALA A 52 -3.15 6.42 -0.79
C ALA A 52 -4.05 7.52 -1.39
N THR A 53 -3.73 8.05 -2.56
CA THR A 53 -4.43 9.19 -3.19
C THR A 53 -5.84 8.87 -3.63
N SER A 54 -6.11 7.62 -4.02
CA SER A 54 -7.45 7.19 -4.42
C SER A 54 -7.69 5.74 -4.01
N GLN A 55 -8.96 5.40 -3.77
CA GLN A 55 -9.37 4.03 -3.48
C GLN A 55 -9.06 3.08 -4.67
N GLN A 56 -9.11 3.59 -5.89
CA GLN A 56 -8.73 2.83 -7.08
C GLN A 56 -7.23 2.47 -7.11
N ALA A 57 -6.38 3.33 -6.52
CA ALA A 57 -4.94 3.09 -6.44
C ALA A 57 -4.57 2.11 -5.32
N SER A 58 -5.18 2.24 -4.13
CA SER A 58 -4.87 1.44 -2.94
C SER A 58 -5.77 0.21 -2.74
N GLY A 59 -6.88 0.11 -3.50
CA GLY A 59 -7.87 -0.94 -3.30
C GLY A 59 -8.56 -0.80 -1.93
N CYS A 60 -8.67 -1.89 -1.18
CA CYS A 60 -9.24 -1.90 0.16
C CYS A 60 -8.24 -1.47 1.26
N MET A 61 -6.95 -1.29 0.92
CA MET A 61 -5.89 -0.97 1.89
C MET A 61 -5.99 0.47 2.40
N SER A 62 -5.90 0.62 3.72
CA SER A 62 -5.79 1.91 4.37
C SER A 62 -4.37 2.49 4.25
N ILE A 63 -4.19 3.77 4.58
CA ILE A 63 -2.86 4.39 4.64
C ILE A 63 -1.93 3.65 5.63
N ASN A 64 -2.48 3.15 6.74
CA ASN A 64 -1.71 2.40 7.73
C ASN A 64 -1.23 1.06 7.17
N ASP A 65 -2.07 0.35 6.40
CA ASP A 65 -1.69 -0.90 5.75
C ASP A 65 -0.56 -0.67 4.74
N LEU A 66 -0.66 0.39 3.94
CA LEU A 66 0.38 0.78 2.99
C LEU A 66 1.71 1.13 3.67
N ILE A 67 1.65 1.80 4.84
CA ILE A 67 2.83 2.09 5.65
C ILE A 67 3.44 0.78 6.19
N GLN A 68 2.64 -0.16 6.67
CA GLN A 68 3.14 -1.43 7.19
C GLN A 68 3.80 -2.28 6.10
N GLU A 69 3.20 -2.37 4.91
CA GLU A 69 3.82 -3.02 3.75
C GLU A 69 5.14 -2.33 3.36
N GLY A 70 5.16 -1.01 3.41
CA GLY A 70 6.37 -0.22 3.17
C GLY A 70 7.45 -0.45 4.22
N ASN A 71 7.08 -0.55 5.51
CA ASN A 71 8.00 -0.83 6.61
C ASN A 71 8.60 -2.25 6.51
N ALA A 72 7.79 -3.24 6.14
CA ALA A 72 8.30 -4.59 5.83
C ALA A 72 9.31 -4.53 4.68
N GLY A 73 9.00 -3.80 3.61
CA GLY A 73 9.90 -3.58 2.48
C GLY A 73 11.19 -2.87 2.87
N LEU A 74 11.12 -1.86 3.75
CA LEU A 74 12.27 -1.14 4.30
C LEU A 74 13.17 -2.08 5.11
N THR A 75 12.59 -2.87 6.01
CA THR A 75 13.33 -3.82 6.85
C THR A 75 14.14 -4.80 6.00
N HIS A 76 13.50 -5.42 5.01
CA HIS A 76 14.18 -6.31 4.08
C HIS A 76 15.23 -5.60 3.20
N ALA A 77 15.01 -4.31 2.89
CA ALA A 77 15.96 -3.55 2.11
C ALA A 77 17.21 -3.19 2.91
N VAL A 78 17.05 -2.83 4.20
CA VAL A 78 18.18 -2.54 5.10
C VAL A 78 19.09 -3.75 5.26
N ASP A 79 18.51 -4.96 5.37
CA ASP A 79 19.28 -6.20 5.47
C ASP A 79 20.12 -6.53 4.19
N ARG A 80 19.78 -5.89 3.07
CA ARG A 80 20.41 -6.10 1.76
C ARG A 80 21.23 -4.90 1.28
N ILE A 81 21.55 -3.98 2.18
CA ILE A 81 22.42 -2.86 1.85
C ILE A 81 23.86 -3.38 1.66
N ASP A 82 24.38 -3.10 0.48
CA ASP A 82 25.80 -3.31 0.18
C ASP A 82 26.60 -2.09 0.65
N LYS A 83 27.26 -2.26 1.79
CA LYS A 83 28.02 -1.17 2.44
C LYS A 83 29.22 -0.73 1.61
N GLU A 84 29.91 -1.66 0.94
CA GLU A 84 31.10 -1.37 0.12
C GLU A 84 30.72 -0.47 -1.05
N ARG A 85 29.66 -0.80 -1.75
CA ARG A 85 29.14 -0.03 -2.88
C ARG A 85 28.64 1.36 -2.51
N LEU A 86 28.15 1.52 -1.27
CA LEU A 86 27.71 2.83 -0.77
C LEU A 86 28.89 3.71 -0.43
N LEU A 87 29.97 3.16 0.12
CA LEU A 87 31.19 3.91 0.43
C LEU A 87 31.90 4.47 -0.81
N GLU A 88 31.76 3.79 -1.95
CA GLU A 88 32.32 4.24 -3.23
C GLU A 88 31.50 5.36 -3.90
N SER A 89 30.28 5.62 -3.45
CA SER A 89 29.41 6.64 -4.06
C SER A 89 29.76 8.05 -3.57
N GLU A 90 29.75 9.04 -4.50
CA GLU A 90 30.00 10.45 -4.20
C GLU A 90 28.99 11.03 -3.20
N ASP A 91 27.71 10.62 -3.29
CA ASP A 91 26.61 11.04 -2.41
C ASP A 91 25.96 9.82 -1.81
N GLN A 92 26.49 9.39 -0.67
CA GLN A 92 26.06 8.19 0.04
C GLN A 92 24.61 8.28 0.50
N GLU A 93 24.20 9.44 1.00
CA GLU A 93 22.83 9.65 1.53
C GLU A 93 21.78 9.57 0.42
N LYS A 94 22.06 10.15 -0.71
CA LYS A 94 21.16 10.11 -1.89
C LYS A 94 21.09 8.71 -2.49
N THR A 95 22.22 7.99 -2.54
CA THR A 95 22.28 6.63 -3.04
C THR A 95 21.49 5.67 -2.16
N ILE A 96 21.65 5.75 -0.83
CA ILE A 96 20.89 4.92 0.11
C ILE A 96 19.39 5.22 0.04
N LYS A 97 18.99 6.50 0.03
CA LYS A 97 17.58 6.91 -0.11
C LYS A 97 16.96 6.39 -1.41
N SER A 98 17.69 6.48 -2.51
CA SER A 98 17.24 5.98 -3.83
C SER A 98 17.06 4.46 -3.84
N PHE A 99 18.02 3.72 -3.28
CA PHE A 99 17.95 2.27 -3.15
C PHE A 99 16.75 1.84 -2.30
N LEU A 100 16.60 2.41 -1.10
CA LEU A 100 15.51 2.12 -0.19
C LEU A 100 14.15 2.48 -0.81
N ALA A 101 14.03 3.66 -1.42
CA ALA A 101 12.78 4.11 -2.05
C ALA A 101 12.31 3.16 -3.16
N LYS A 102 13.22 2.59 -3.95
CA LYS A 102 12.88 1.61 -4.99
C LYS A 102 12.29 0.33 -4.39
N ARG A 103 12.89 -0.17 -3.31
CA ARG A 103 12.44 -1.39 -2.61
C ARG A 103 11.13 -1.18 -1.88
N ILE A 104 10.97 -0.06 -1.16
CA ILE A 104 9.75 0.31 -0.46
C ILE A 104 8.58 0.42 -1.44
N LYS A 105 8.74 1.15 -2.55
CA LYS A 105 7.71 1.25 -3.60
C LYS A 105 7.32 -0.12 -4.16
N GLY A 106 8.30 -1.00 -4.36
CA GLY A 106 8.05 -2.36 -4.83
C GLY A 106 7.23 -3.19 -3.83
N ALA A 107 7.53 -3.08 -2.53
CA ALA A 107 6.79 -3.76 -1.47
C ALA A 107 5.34 -3.25 -1.38
N ILE A 108 5.14 -1.93 -1.34
CA ILE A 108 3.79 -1.33 -1.31
C ILE A 108 2.95 -1.78 -2.51
N ARG A 109 3.51 -1.73 -3.73
CA ARG A 109 2.79 -2.18 -4.94
C ARG A 109 2.40 -3.64 -4.87
N ARG A 110 3.30 -4.49 -4.38
CA ARG A 110 3.04 -5.92 -4.22
C ARG A 110 1.95 -6.17 -3.18
N GLY A 111 1.97 -5.45 -2.04
CA GLY A 111 0.91 -5.48 -1.03
C GLY A 111 -0.45 -5.10 -1.62
N ILE A 112 -0.52 -4.02 -2.41
CA ILE A 112 -1.74 -3.60 -3.11
C ILE A 112 -2.21 -4.69 -4.07
N ASP A 113 -1.31 -5.27 -4.86
CA ASP A 113 -1.67 -6.28 -5.86
C ASP A 113 -2.20 -7.58 -5.23
N ILE A 114 -1.71 -7.93 -4.04
CA ILE A 114 -2.16 -9.10 -3.27
C ILE A 114 -3.56 -8.85 -2.67
N ASN A 115 -3.80 -7.65 -2.14
CA ASN A 115 -5.00 -7.34 -1.35
C ASN A 115 -6.06 -6.56 -2.16
N ARG A 116 -5.95 -6.52 -3.48
CA ARG A 116 -6.85 -5.72 -4.33
C ARG A 116 -8.27 -6.29 -4.41
N GLY A 117 -8.44 -7.60 -4.36
CA GLY A 117 -9.73 -8.26 -4.52
C GLY A 117 -9.70 -9.70 -3.99
N ASP A 118 -10.87 -10.36 -4.01
CA ASP A 118 -11.03 -11.74 -3.55
C ASP A 118 -10.17 -12.71 -4.36
N MET A 119 -10.16 -12.54 -5.67
CA MET A 119 -9.33 -13.36 -6.56
C MET A 119 -8.01 -12.67 -6.84
N ARG A 120 -6.92 -13.32 -6.43
CA ARG A 120 -5.58 -12.83 -6.70
C ARG A 120 -5.21 -13.02 -8.17
N ILE A 121 -4.93 -11.92 -8.85
CA ILE A 121 -4.35 -11.97 -10.19
C ILE A 121 -2.82 -12.13 -10.06
N PRO A 122 -2.20 -13.10 -10.74
CA PRO A 122 -0.74 -13.25 -10.72
C PRO A 122 0.00 -12.00 -11.18
N GLU A 123 1.14 -11.69 -10.56
CA GLU A 123 1.90 -10.45 -10.81
C GLU A 123 2.29 -10.26 -12.29
N HIS A 124 2.65 -11.34 -12.97
CA HIS A 124 2.98 -11.28 -14.40
C HIS A 124 1.80 -10.83 -15.26
N LYS A 125 0.56 -11.30 -14.92
CA LYS A 125 -0.66 -10.87 -15.60
C LYS A 125 -1.00 -9.41 -15.30
N LEU A 126 -0.83 -8.96 -14.06
CA LEU A 126 -1.00 -7.55 -13.72
C LEU A 126 -0.02 -6.65 -14.46
N ASN A 127 1.22 -7.08 -14.62
CA ASN A 127 2.22 -6.35 -15.38
C ASN A 127 1.88 -6.31 -16.88
N GLU A 128 1.34 -7.40 -17.43
CA GLU A 128 0.85 -7.46 -18.81
C GLU A 128 -0.33 -6.51 -19.01
N ILE A 129 -1.32 -6.51 -18.10
CA ILE A 129 -2.46 -5.60 -18.11
C ILE A 129 -1.99 -4.14 -18.07
N ARG A 130 -1.03 -3.79 -17.19
CA ARG A 130 -0.47 -2.43 -17.09
C ARG A 130 0.24 -1.99 -18.36
N LYS A 131 0.96 -2.89 -19.05
CA LYS A 131 1.62 -2.59 -20.32
C LYS A 131 0.63 -2.40 -21.47
N ASN A 132 -0.46 -3.18 -21.47
CA ASN A 132 -1.46 -3.21 -22.53
C ASN A 132 -2.75 -2.49 -22.15
N PHE A 133 -2.75 -1.70 -21.08
CA PHE A 133 -3.94 -1.02 -20.57
C PHE A 133 -4.61 -0.18 -21.67
N GLY A 134 -5.90 -0.46 -21.88
CA GLY A 134 -6.71 0.18 -22.92
C GLY A 134 -6.66 -0.47 -24.31
N LYS A 135 -5.74 -1.39 -24.56
CA LYS A 135 -5.64 -2.09 -25.86
C LYS A 135 -6.46 -3.39 -25.91
N ASP A 136 -6.53 -4.11 -24.80
CA ASP A 136 -7.29 -5.37 -24.69
C ASP A 136 -8.45 -5.21 -23.70
N LYS A 137 -9.68 -5.19 -24.25
CA LYS A 137 -10.91 -5.05 -23.45
C LYS A 137 -11.12 -6.19 -22.46
N LYS A 138 -10.70 -7.44 -22.77
CA LYS A 138 -10.83 -8.59 -21.88
C LYS A 138 -9.92 -8.47 -20.67
N MET A 139 -8.67 -8.02 -20.86
CA MET A 139 -7.73 -7.80 -19.78
C MET A 139 -8.17 -6.64 -18.88
N VAL A 140 -8.68 -5.57 -19.47
CA VAL A 140 -9.23 -4.44 -18.71
C VAL A 140 -10.43 -4.88 -17.88
N ALA A 141 -11.35 -5.64 -18.44
CA ALA A 141 -12.51 -6.18 -17.72
C ALA A 141 -12.07 -7.09 -16.55
N MET A 142 -11.10 -8.00 -16.76
CA MET A 142 -10.56 -8.86 -15.70
C MET A 142 -9.98 -8.03 -14.55
N PHE A 143 -9.27 -6.94 -14.85
CA PHE A 143 -8.72 -6.05 -13.85
C PHE A 143 -9.81 -5.35 -13.03
N PHE A 144 -10.83 -4.80 -13.68
CA PHE A 144 -11.94 -4.13 -13.00
C PHE A 144 -12.82 -5.10 -12.21
N ASN A 145 -13.06 -6.29 -12.70
CA ASN A 145 -13.85 -7.32 -12.01
C ASN A 145 -13.13 -7.85 -10.73
N SER A 146 -11.82 -7.65 -10.60
CA SER A 146 -11.07 -8.02 -9.40
C SER A 146 -11.10 -6.97 -8.30
N ILE A 147 -11.67 -5.79 -8.55
CA ILE A 147 -11.73 -4.69 -7.57
C ILE A 147 -13.01 -4.83 -6.76
N PHE A 148 -12.87 -4.71 -5.43
CA PHE A 148 -14.04 -4.65 -4.55
C PHE A 148 -14.90 -3.42 -4.84
N LEU A 149 -16.19 -3.63 -4.98
CA LEU A 149 -17.18 -2.59 -5.07
C LEU A 149 -17.90 -2.46 -3.72
N SER A 150 -18.29 -1.24 -3.35
CA SER A 150 -19.09 -1.00 -2.16
C SER A 150 -20.56 -1.24 -2.49
N ILE A 151 -21.24 -2.07 -1.71
CA ILE A 151 -22.71 -2.27 -1.82
C ILE A 151 -23.46 -1.01 -1.40
N ASP A 152 -22.86 -0.23 -0.48
CA ASP A 152 -23.44 1.02 0.03
C ASP A 152 -23.11 2.24 -0.84
N ASP A 153 -22.39 2.05 -1.95
CA ASP A 153 -22.02 3.14 -2.84
C ASP A 153 -23.26 3.61 -3.61
N LYS A 154 -23.64 4.84 -3.37
CA LYS A 154 -24.81 5.43 -4.03
C LYS A 154 -24.43 5.87 -5.43
N PRO A 155 -25.17 5.42 -6.47
CA PRO A 155 -24.99 5.98 -7.80
C PRO A 155 -25.18 7.49 -7.75
N LYS A 156 -24.36 8.23 -8.50
CA LYS A 156 -24.41 9.71 -8.56
C LYS A 156 -25.64 10.28 -9.28
N ASP A 157 -26.47 9.42 -9.82
CA ASP A 157 -27.69 9.83 -10.51
C ASP A 157 -28.78 10.23 -9.54
N GLU A 158 -29.54 11.27 -9.91
CA GLU A 158 -30.53 11.99 -9.10
C GLU A 158 -31.66 11.12 -8.54
N ASN A 159 -31.88 9.92 -9.03
CA ASN A 159 -32.89 8.95 -8.57
C ASN A 159 -32.41 7.99 -7.47
N ASN A 160 -31.46 8.35 -6.71
CA ASN A 160 -31.06 7.89 -5.35
C ASN A 160 -31.48 6.47 -4.88
N TRP A 161 -31.56 5.51 -5.77
CA TRP A 161 -31.83 4.12 -5.45
C TRP A 161 -30.51 3.46 -5.04
N ALA A 162 -30.41 3.05 -3.79
CA ALA A 162 -29.33 2.16 -3.35
C ALA A 162 -29.38 0.89 -4.21
N TYR A 163 -28.20 0.38 -4.60
CA TYR A 163 -28.13 -0.88 -5.31
C TYR A 163 -28.76 -1.99 -4.45
N GLN A 164 -29.93 -2.47 -4.86
CA GLN A 164 -30.64 -3.52 -4.14
C GLN A 164 -30.23 -4.86 -4.76
N ILE A 165 -29.63 -5.71 -3.95
CA ILE A 165 -29.34 -7.10 -4.33
C ILE A 165 -30.64 -7.87 -4.13
N PRO A 166 -31.23 -8.47 -5.19
CA PRO A 166 -32.45 -9.27 -5.02
C PRO A 166 -32.15 -10.49 -4.14
N ASP A 167 -33.06 -10.77 -3.22
CA ASP A 167 -33.05 -12.00 -2.45
C ASP A 167 -33.67 -13.09 -3.31
N GLU A 168 -32.86 -14.07 -3.75
CA GLU A 168 -33.29 -15.22 -4.53
C GLU A 168 -33.79 -16.38 -3.63
N SER A 169 -33.80 -16.20 -2.32
CA SER A 169 -34.37 -17.22 -1.43
C SER A 169 -35.86 -17.40 -1.70
N GLU A 170 -36.28 -18.64 -1.94
CA GLU A 170 -37.71 -18.96 -2.06
C GLU A 170 -38.43 -18.56 -0.76
N PRO A 171 -39.59 -17.84 -0.87
CA PRO A 171 -40.38 -17.54 0.31
C PRO A 171 -40.72 -18.86 1.02
N TYR A 172 -40.45 -18.92 2.30
CA TYR A 172 -40.75 -20.09 3.13
C TYR A 172 -42.22 -20.47 2.98
N ASN A 173 -42.53 -21.52 2.20
CA ASN A 173 -43.82 -22.10 2.11
C ASN A 173 -44.14 -22.76 3.46
N GLN A 174 -44.77 -22.04 4.34
CA GLN A 174 -45.48 -22.68 5.44
C GLN A 174 -46.60 -23.50 4.77
N GLY A 175 -46.32 -24.80 4.60
CA GLY A 175 -47.34 -25.75 4.18
C GLY A 175 -48.51 -25.67 5.11
N LEU A 176 -49.64 -25.29 4.61
CA LEU A 176 -50.96 -25.49 5.19
C LEU A 176 -51.30 -26.96 5.07
#